data_e2dec74003212a3502920be66a33ab96
#
_entry.id   e2dec74003212a3502920be66a33ab96
#
_cell.length_a   1.000
_cell.length_b   1.000
_cell.length_c   1.000
_cell.angle_alpha   90.00
_cell.angle_beta   90.00
_cell.angle_gamma   90.00
#
_symmetry.space_group_name_H-M   'P 1'
#
loop_
_entity.id
_entity.type
_entity.pdbx_description
1 polymer ?
#
loop_
_entity_poly.entity_id
_entity_poly.type
_entity_poly.pdbx_seq_one_letter_code
_entity_poly.pdbx_strand_id
1 'polypeptide(L)'
;HANELDLFVEQALAKIANSGAMLLNQAVLLRGVNDSIGSLKDLSQRLLHCRVLPYYLHQLDPVNGAAHFEVEVKKGLQLIAELRSCLPGYAVPRYVQELRGEPNKTVLA
;
A
#
# COMPACT_ATOMS: atom_id res chain seq x y z
N HIS A 1 -3.21 0.18 7.29
CA HIS A 1 -3.99 -1.00 7.64
C HIS A 1 -5.48 -0.77 7.40
N ALA A 2 -6.18 -1.80 6.98
CA ALA A 2 -7.61 -1.68 6.66
C ALA A 2 -8.47 -1.23 7.85
N ASN A 3 -8.06 -1.53 9.07
CA ASN A 3 -8.80 -1.14 10.28
C ASN A 3 -8.84 0.38 10.50
N GLU A 4 -8.01 1.14 9.82
CA GLU A 4 -8.03 2.60 9.87
C GLU A 4 -9.15 3.20 9.02
N LEU A 5 -9.78 2.39 8.17
CA LEU A 5 -10.86 2.81 7.28
C LEU A 5 -12.21 2.56 7.95
N ASP A 6 -12.52 3.34 8.99
CA ASP A 6 -13.81 3.26 9.67
C ASP A 6 -14.91 4.01 8.91
N LEU A 7 -16.15 3.90 9.36
CA LEU A 7 -17.31 4.53 8.71
C LEU A 7 -17.14 6.04 8.55
N PHE A 8 -16.58 6.71 9.55
CA PHE A 8 -16.41 8.16 9.51
C PHE A 8 -15.42 8.55 8.41
N VAL A 9 -14.30 7.82 8.30
CA VAL A 9 -13.29 8.02 7.24
C VAL A 9 -13.89 7.70 5.88
N GLU A 10 -14.66 6.62 5.75
CA GLU A 10 -15.32 6.26 4.51
C GLU A 10 -16.25 7.37 4.02
N GLN A 11 -17.03 7.98 4.91
CA GLN A 11 -17.92 9.08 4.56
C GLN A 11 -17.15 10.33 4.10
N ALA A 12 -16.05 10.65 4.77
CA ALA A 12 -15.20 11.77 4.39
C ALA A 12 -14.57 11.55 3.01
N LEU A 13 -14.06 10.33 2.74
CA LEU A 13 -13.48 9.99 1.44
C LEU A 13 -14.53 10.02 0.34
N ALA A 14 -15.76 9.60 0.62
CA ALA A 14 -16.86 9.64 -0.36
C ALA A 14 -17.16 11.08 -0.78
N LYS A 15 -17.16 12.02 0.15
CA LYS A 15 -17.36 13.44 -0.17
C LYS A 15 -16.27 13.96 -1.10
N ILE A 16 -15.01 13.63 -0.84
CA ILE A 16 -13.89 14.06 -1.67
C ILE A 16 -14.01 13.43 -3.06
N ALA A 17 -14.30 12.12 -3.14
CA ALA A 17 -14.45 11.44 -4.42
C ALA A 17 -15.62 12.00 -5.22
N ASN A 18 -16.73 12.35 -4.57
CA ASN A 18 -17.90 12.96 -5.22
C ASN A 18 -17.61 14.34 -5.80
N SER A 19 -16.56 15.02 -5.33
CA SER A 19 -16.15 16.31 -5.90
C SER A 19 -15.40 16.17 -7.24
N GLY A 20 -15.14 14.93 -7.68
CA GLY A 20 -14.39 14.65 -8.91
C GLY A 20 -12.90 14.48 -8.70
N ALA A 21 -12.42 14.56 -7.46
CA ALA A 21 -11.00 14.35 -7.15
C ALA A 21 -10.63 12.87 -7.27
N MET A 22 -9.43 12.60 -7.79
CA MET A 22 -8.85 11.26 -7.81
C MET A 22 -8.08 11.04 -6.50
N LEU A 23 -8.37 9.93 -5.82
CA LEU A 23 -7.74 9.59 -4.55
C LEU A 23 -6.76 8.44 -4.75
N LEU A 24 -5.52 8.63 -4.30
CA LEU A 24 -4.44 7.65 -4.38
C LEU A 24 -3.93 7.36 -2.98
N ASN A 25 -3.64 6.08 -2.71
CA ASN A 25 -3.11 5.65 -1.42
C ASN A 25 -1.63 5.33 -1.51
N GLN A 26 -0.90 5.66 -0.46
CA GLN A 26 0.47 5.22 -0.26
C GLN A 26 0.56 4.54 1.10
N ALA A 27 1.10 3.33 1.13
CA ALA A 27 1.28 2.56 2.34
C ALA A 27 2.74 2.12 2.46
N VAL A 28 3.17 1.76 3.66
CA VAL A 28 4.51 1.23 3.92
C VAL A 28 4.38 -0.22 4.34
N LEU A 29 5.18 -1.10 3.75
CA LEU A 29 5.21 -2.52 4.12
C LEU A 29 5.98 -2.66 5.44
N LEU A 30 5.31 -3.19 6.47
CA LEU A 30 5.83 -3.30 7.83
C LEU A 30 5.71 -4.72 8.34
N ARG A 31 6.82 -5.27 8.83
CA ARG A 31 6.84 -6.61 9.41
C ARG A 31 5.94 -6.70 10.63
N GLY A 32 5.11 -7.75 10.66
CA GLY A 32 4.19 -7.99 11.76
C GLY A 32 2.95 -7.11 11.77
N VAL A 33 2.82 -6.18 10.82
CA VAL A 33 1.68 -5.26 10.72
C VAL A 33 0.83 -5.58 9.50
N ASN A 34 1.41 -5.53 8.30
CA ASN A 34 0.67 -5.73 7.05
C ASN A 34 1.39 -6.64 6.05
N ASP A 35 2.37 -7.40 6.49
CA ASP A 35 3.23 -8.23 5.64
C ASP A 35 2.62 -9.61 5.35
N SER A 36 1.32 -9.67 5.14
CA SER A 36 0.61 -10.88 4.73
C SER A 36 -0.27 -10.58 3.52
N ILE A 37 -0.50 -11.62 2.72
CA ILE A 37 -1.37 -11.50 1.55
C ILE A 37 -2.78 -11.10 1.95
N GLY A 38 -3.29 -11.66 3.06
CA GLY A 38 -4.63 -11.33 3.56
C GLY A 38 -4.77 -9.87 3.94
N SER A 39 -3.78 -9.30 4.65
CA SER A 39 -3.79 -7.90 5.05
C SER A 39 -3.72 -6.97 3.85
N LEU A 40 -2.84 -7.24 2.89
CA LEU A 40 -2.68 -6.40 1.70
C LEU A 40 -3.89 -6.47 0.78
N LYS A 41 -4.44 -7.67 0.60
CA LYS A 41 -5.66 -7.86 -0.20
C LYS A 41 -6.85 -7.12 0.43
N ASP A 42 -7.03 -7.25 1.73
CA ASP A 42 -8.11 -6.58 2.45
C ASP A 42 -7.98 -5.06 2.34
N LEU A 43 -6.78 -4.52 2.51
CA LEU A 43 -6.54 -3.09 2.36
C LEU A 43 -6.90 -2.62 0.95
N SER A 44 -6.44 -3.31 -0.08
CA SER A 44 -6.74 -2.94 -1.47
C SER A 44 -8.25 -2.95 -1.74
N GLN A 45 -8.96 -3.97 -1.28
CA GLN A 45 -10.41 -4.07 -1.48
C GLN A 45 -11.15 -2.97 -0.73
N ARG A 46 -10.74 -2.65 0.50
CA ARG A 46 -11.34 -1.58 1.29
C ARG A 46 -11.09 -0.20 0.68
N LEU A 47 -9.88 0.04 0.18
CA LEU A 47 -9.55 1.29 -0.52
C LEU A 47 -10.41 1.48 -1.75
N LEU A 48 -10.54 0.43 -2.57
CA LEU A 48 -11.37 0.51 -3.78
C LEU A 48 -12.85 0.73 -3.46
N HIS A 49 -13.34 0.15 -2.37
CA HIS A 49 -14.70 0.40 -1.89
C HIS A 49 -14.90 1.90 -1.60
N CYS A 50 -13.88 2.57 -1.09
CA CYS A 50 -13.89 4.01 -0.83
C CYS A 50 -13.50 4.85 -2.05
N ARG A 51 -13.36 4.25 -3.22
CA ARG A 51 -12.93 4.90 -4.47
C ARG A 51 -11.53 5.51 -4.37
N VAL A 52 -10.64 4.83 -3.62
CA VAL A 52 -9.23 5.16 -3.50
C VAL A 52 -8.42 4.09 -4.22
N LEU A 53 -7.51 4.49 -5.10
CA LEU A 53 -6.63 3.54 -5.78
C LEU A 53 -5.43 3.20 -4.89
N PRO A 54 -5.10 1.92 -4.68
CA PRO A 54 -3.84 1.53 -4.07
C PRO A 54 -2.72 1.85 -5.06
N TYR A 55 -1.96 2.91 -4.81
CA TYR A 55 -0.99 3.43 -5.77
C TYR A 55 0.43 2.97 -5.49
N TYR A 56 0.93 3.24 -4.27
CA TYR A 56 2.27 2.82 -3.86
C TYR A 56 2.24 1.98 -2.59
N LEU A 57 3.06 0.91 -2.60
CA LEU A 57 3.49 0.22 -1.40
C LEU A 57 4.99 0.45 -1.27
N HIS A 58 5.41 1.12 -0.19
CA HIS A 58 6.80 1.49 0.02
C HIS A 58 7.54 0.43 0.81
N GLN A 59 8.73 0.05 0.33
CA GLN A 59 9.70 -0.66 1.14
C GLN A 59 10.18 0.27 2.24
N LEU A 60 10.15 -0.19 3.49
CA LEU A 60 10.63 0.59 4.62
C LEU A 60 12.12 0.86 4.50
N ASP A 61 12.52 2.14 4.63
CA ASP A 61 13.91 2.51 4.78
C ASP A 61 14.28 2.36 6.27
N PRO A 62 15.22 1.45 6.62
CA PRO A 62 15.56 1.23 8.02
C PRO A 62 16.38 2.40 8.56
N VAL A 63 15.67 3.37 9.13
CA VAL A 63 16.26 4.47 9.88
C VAL A 63 16.00 4.27 11.36
N ASN A 64 16.60 5.10 12.20
CA ASN A 64 16.61 5.02 13.67
C ASN A 64 15.36 4.36 14.29
N GLY A 65 15.54 3.17 14.87
CA GLY A 65 14.51 2.47 15.62
C GLY A 65 13.45 1.73 14.81
N ALA A 66 13.44 1.89 13.49
CA ALA A 66 12.42 1.27 12.62
C ALA A 66 12.86 -0.08 12.02
N ALA A 67 14.13 -0.48 12.19
CA ALA A 67 14.69 -1.66 11.53
C ALA A 67 13.94 -2.96 11.87
N HIS A 68 13.37 -3.07 13.08
CA HIS A 68 12.62 -4.28 13.45
C HIS A 68 11.30 -4.45 12.70
N PHE A 69 10.81 -3.41 12.02
CA PHE A 69 9.64 -3.48 11.15
C PHE A 69 10.01 -3.75 9.69
N GLU A 70 11.29 -3.88 9.38
CA GLU A 70 11.71 -4.10 8.00
C GLU A 70 11.26 -5.47 7.50
N VAL A 71 10.70 -5.47 6.29
CA VAL A 71 10.41 -6.69 5.52
C VAL A 71 11.48 -6.79 4.44
N GLU A 72 12.07 -7.97 4.27
CA GLU A 72 13.03 -8.18 3.19
C GLU A 72 12.36 -7.93 1.84
N VAL A 73 13.09 -7.29 0.93
CA VAL A 73 12.58 -7.00 -0.43
C VAL A 73 12.10 -8.27 -1.12
N LYS A 74 12.81 -9.39 -0.95
CA LYS A 74 12.41 -10.68 -1.52
C LYS A 74 11.00 -11.07 -1.10
N LYS A 75 10.67 -10.91 0.18
CA LYS A 75 9.31 -11.18 0.68
C LYS A 75 8.30 -10.21 0.10
N GLY A 76 8.65 -8.93 0.01
CA GLY A 76 7.79 -7.92 -0.61
C GLY A 76 7.47 -8.26 -2.05
N LEU A 77 8.45 -8.70 -2.82
CA LEU A 77 8.25 -9.14 -4.21
C LEU A 77 7.31 -10.35 -4.29
N GLN A 78 7.44 -11.31 -3.38
CA GLN A 78 6.56 -12.47 -3.32
C GLN A 78 5.11 -12.05 -3.02
N LEU A 79 4.92 -11.12 -2.07
CA LEU A 79 3.59 -10.63 -1.72
C LEU A 79 2.92 -9.92 -2.90
N ILE A 80 3.66 -9.08 -3.62
CA ILE A 80 3.13 -8.40 -4.80
C ILE A 80 2.76 -9.41 -5.90
N ALA A 81 3.59 -10.43 -6.13
CA ALA A 81 3.27 -11.48 -7.10
C ALA A 81 1.99 -12.22 -6.73
N GLU A 82 1.80 -12.53 -5.45
CA GLU A 82 0.57 -13.17 -4.97
C GLU A 82 -0.65 -12.24 -5.14
N LEU A 83 -0.51 -10.95 -4.86
CA LEU A 83 -1.59 -9.99 -5.08
C LEU A 83 -2.00 -9.96 -6.54
N ARG A 84 -1.04 -9.96 -7.47
CA ARG A 84 -1.33 -9.97 -8.91
C ARG A 84 -2.08 -11.21 -9.35
N SER A 85 -1.92 -12.34 -8.65
CA SER A 85 -2.62 -13.57 -8.98
C SER A 85 -4.07 -13.60 -8.50
N CYS A 86 -4.46 -12.72 -7.57
CA CYS A 86 -5.79 -12.76 -6.95
C CYS A 86 -6.57 -11.44 -7.01
N LEU A 87 -5.99 -10.37 -7.53
CA LEU A 87 -6.63 -9.08 -7.67
C LEU A 87 -6.46 -8.54 -9.09
N PRO A 88 -7.40 -7.73 -9.60
CA PRO A 88 -7.20 -7.05 -10.89
C PRO A 88 -6.02 -6.09 -10.79
N GLY A 89 -5.38 -5.82 -11.94
CA GLY A 89 -4.14 -5.04 -11.98
C GLY A 89 -4.25 -3.67 -11.32
N TYR A 90 -5.39 -2.99 -11.47
CA TYR A 90 -5.60 -1.67 -10.86
C TYR A 90 -5.68 -1.71 -9.33
N ALA A 91 -5.89 -2.88 -8.76
CA ALA A 91 -5.98 -3.08 -7.30
C ALA A 91 -4.62 -3.42 -6.66
N VAL A 92 -3.58 -3.62 -7.47
CA VAL A 92 -2.25 -3.99 -6.99
C VAL A 92 -1.36 -2.75 -7.01
N PRO A 93 -0.84 -2.30 -5.84
CA PRO A 93 0.02 -1.12 -5.80
C PRO A 93 1.37 -1.41 -6.45
N ARG A 94 2.05 -0.35 -6.86
CA ARG A 94 3.46 -0.44 -7.26
C ARG A 94 4.31 -0.55 -6.00
N TYR A 95 5.18 -1.54 -5.96
CA TYR A 95 6.11 -1.73 -4.87
C TYR A 95 7.38 -0.93 -5.17
N VAL A 96 7.67 0.05 -4.33
CA VAL A 96 8.72 1.04 -4.60
C VAL A 96 9.65 1.20 -3.41
N GLN A 97 10.84 1.72 -3.66
CA GLN A 97 11.83 2.06 -2.65
C GLN A 97 12.43 3.42 -2.97
N GLU A 98 12.59 4.26 -1.95
CA GLU A 98 13.34 5.51 -2.08
C GLU A 98 14.79 5.24 -1.73
N LEU A 99 15.68 5.41 -2.71
CA LEU A 99 17.11 5.24 -2.52
C LEU A 99 17.77 6.60 -2.31
N ARG A 100 18.71 6.66 -1.38
CA ARG A 100 19.47 7.87 -1.09
C ARG A 100 20.19 8.35 -2.35
N GLY A 101 20.04 9.64 -2.68
CA GLY A 101 20.67 10.24 -3.84
C GLY A 101 19.90 10.07 -5.15
N GLU A 102 18.82 9.29 -5.15
CA GLU A 102 17.98 9.13 -6.33
C GLU A 102 16.87 10.18 -6.33
N PRO A 103 16.61 10.84 -7.47
CA PRO A 103 15.59 11.88 -7.55
C PRO A 103 14.16 11.33 -7.51
N ASN A 104 13.97 10.06 -7.85
CA ASN A 104 12.66 9.42 -7.94
C ASN A 104 12.64 8.10 -7.19
N LYS A 105 11.43 7.60 -6.93
CA LYS A 105 11.25 6.27 -6.36
C LYS A 105 11.72 5.20 -7.34
N THR A 106 12.41 4.19 -6.82
CA THR A 106 12.79 3.02 -7.62
C THR A 106 11.65 2.00 -7.58
N VAL A 107 11.15 1.62 -8.74
CA VAL A 107 10.10 0.59 -8.85
C VAL A 107 10.74 -0.77 -8.69
N LEU A 108 10.30 -1.54 -7.70
CA LEU A 108 10.76 -2.91 -7.45
C LEU A 108 9.85 -3.93 -8.13
N ALA A 109 8.57 -3.64 -8.16
CA ALA A 109 7.58 -4.50 -8.83
C ALA A 109 6.28 -3.77 -9.17
#